data_60732c80ddaab4e986a1a8e22d206b37
#
_entry.id   60732c80ddaab4e986a1a8e22d206b37
#
_cell.length_a   1.000
_cell.length_b   1.000
_cell.length_c   1.000
_cell.angle_alpha   90.00
_cell.angle_beta   90.00
_cell.angle_gamma   90.00
#
_symmetry.space_group_name_H-M   'P 1'
#
loop_
_entity.id
_entity.type
_entity.pdbx_description
1 polymer ?
#
loop_
_entity_poly.entity_id
_entity_poly.type
_entity_poly.pdbx_seq_one_letter_code
_entity_poly.pdbx_strand_id
1 'polypeptide(L)'
;YAREQGLPVHQPASWKTPEALVLMKSFEADVCMMAYVLLFVPEAVRDAPKYGTFQYHPSLCPLHRGPSSINWPIAMGKDHTGLSIFWPDDGLDEGPIMLQKTCAIGPDETLGDVYFERLFPMGVDAMLEGLDLVKSGVIIKHDQRLEDGSYEGWFGKNEAALDWSAPVT
;
A
#
# COMPACT_ATOMS: atom_id res chain seq x y z
N TYR A 1 0.60 5.04 21.45
CA TYR A 1 2.03 4.72 21.20
C TYR A 1 2.82 5.94 20.71
N ALA A 2 2.49 6.55 19.54
CA ALA A 2 3.29 7.66 18.99
C ALA A 2 3.45 8.84 19.98
N ARG A 3 2.35 9.23 20.63
CA ARG A 3 2.39 10.29 21.68
C ARG A 3 3.25 9.90 22.87
N GLU A 4 3.22 8.64 23.29
CA GLU A 4 4.08 8.11 24.37
C GLU A 4 5.56 8.15 24.01
N GLN A 5 5.87 8.08 22.70
CA GLN A 5 7.22 8.24 22.16
C GLN A 5 7.59 9.71 21.90
N GLY A 6 6.75 10.67 22.32
CA GLY A 6 7.02 12.11 22.13
C GLY A 6 6.87 12.59 20.69
N LEU A 7 6.27 11.78 19.81
CA LEU A 7 6.05 12.15 18.40
C LEU A 7 4.79 13.02 18.25
N PRO A 8 4.82 14.08 17.43
CA PRO A 8 3.62 14.85 17.09
C PRO A 8 2.59 13.96 16.40
N VAL A 9 1.33 14.07 16.82
CA VAL A 9 0.23 13.31 16.22
C VAL A 9 -0.86 14.26 15.77
N HIS A 10 -1.16 14.24 14.47
CA HIS A 10 -2.20 15.03 13.84
C HIS A 10 -3.20 14.08 13.16
N GLN A 11 -4.48 14.38 13.29
CA GLN A 11 -5.57 13.57 12.75
C GLN A 11 -6.56 14.44 11.98
N PRO A 12 -6.19 14.95 10.80
CA PRO A 12 -7.11 15.73 9.97
C PRO A 12 -8.27 14.84 9.50
N ALA A 13 -9.47 15.37 9.50
CA ALA A 13 -10.65 14.68 8.98
C ALA A 13 -10.59 14.48 7.46
N SER A 14 -9.82 15.30 6.78
CA SER A 14 -9.62 15.23 5.32
C SER A 14 -8.28 15.85 4.95
N TRP A 15 -7.59 15.25 3.99
CA TRP A 15 -6.39 15.83 3.38
C TRP A 15 -6.70 16.81 2.25
N LYS A 16 -7.98 16.98 1.87
CA LYS A 16 -8.42 17.85 0.77
C LYS A 16 -8.58 19.32 1.18
N THR A 17 -8.36 19.66 2.43
CA THR A 17 -8.54 21.03 2.92
C THR A 17 -7.26 21.85 2.82
N PRO A 18 -7.35 23.19 2.66
CA PRO A 18 -6.18 24.06 2.67
C PRO A 18 -5.35 23.93 3.96
N GLU A 19 -6.01 23.74 5.11
CA GLU A 19 -5.36 23.59 6.41
C GLU A 19 -4.50 22.32 6.46
N ALA A 20 -4.95 21.24 5.82
CA ALA A 20 -4.16 20.00 5.72
C ALA A 20 -2.88 20.19 4.91
N LEU A 21 -2.94 20.97 3.83
CA LEU A 21 -1.76 21.33 3.05
C LEU A 21 -0.80 22.23 3.86
N VAL A 22 -1.34 23.23 4.58
CA VAL A 22 -0.54 24.08 5.47
C VAL A 22 0.14 23.23 6.55
N LEU A 23 -0.61 22.30 7.16
CA LEU A 23 -0.08 21.35 8.14
C LEU A 23 1.05 20.50 7.55
N MET A 24 0.85 19.89 6.37
CA MET A 24 1.89 19.09 5.73
C MET A 24 3.16 19.90 5.45
N LYS A 25 3.02 21.11 4.91
CA LYS A 25 4.15 22.00 4.65
C LYS A 25 4.88 22.45 5.91
N SER A 26 4.16 22.59 7.04
CA SER A 26 4.77 23.00 8.31
C SER A 26 5.72 21.96 8.90
N PHE A 27 5.66 20.72 8.46
CA PHE A 27 6.62 19.69 8.89
C PHE A 27 7.98 19.82 8.24
N GLU A 28 8.10 20.56 7.13
CA GLU A 28 9.34 20.68 6.35
C GLU A 28 10.01 19.32 6.09
N ALA A 29 9.17 18.31 5.86
CA ALA A 29 9.59 16.93 5.73
C ALA A 29 10.40 16.70 4.46
N ASP A 30 11.46 15.91 4.54
CA ASP A 30 12.19 15.47 3.36
C ASP A 30 11.39 14.48 2.53
N VAL A 31 10.69 13.55 3.19
CA VAL A 31 9.88 12.51 2.54
C VAL A 31 8.69 12.15 3.40
N CYS A 32 7.58 11.77 2.77
CA CYS A 32 6.42 11.19 3.45
C CYS A 32 6.32 9.69 3.12
N MET A 33 5.93 8.90 4.11
CA MET A 33 5.66 7.47 3.97
C MET A 33 4.18 7.19 4.25
N MET A 34 3.47 6.69 3.26
CA MET A 34 2.06 6.30 3.38
C MET A 34 1.96 4.81 3.67
N ALA A 35 1.53 4.45 4.86
CA ALA A 35 1.27 3.08 5.28
C ALA A 35 -0.15 2.97 5.83
N TYR A 36 -0.96 2.09 5.26
CA TYR A 36 -2.35 1.88 5.64
C TYR A 36 -3.21 3.16 5.58
N VAL A 37 -3.03 3.95 4.53
CA VAL A 37 -3.76 5.21 4.34
C VAL A 37 -5.06 4.94 3.58
N LEU A 38 -6.20 5.19 4.25
CA LEU A 38 -7.54 4.97 3.70
C LEU A 38 -8.18 6.23 3.14
N LEU A 39 -7.59 7.39 3.41
CA LEU A 39 -8.08 8.67 2.91
C LEU A 39 -7.36 9.04 1.61
N PHE A 40 -8.10 9.60 0.67
CA PHE A 40 -7.49 10.18 -0.52
C PHE A 40 -6.56 11.35 -0.14
N VAL A 41 -5.32 11.30 -0.60
CA VAL A 41 -4.30 12.33 -0.39
C VAL A 41 -4.09 13.07 -1.72
N PRO A 42 -4.48 14.36 -1.82
CA PRO A 42 -4.31 15.15 -3.04
C PRO A 42 -2.84 15.33 -3.42
N GLU A 43 -2.58 15.50 -4.72
CA GLU A 43 -1.25 15.78 -5.29
C GLU A 43 -0.48 16.84 -4.50
N ALA A 44 -1.09 18.01 -4.26
CA ALA A 44 -0.44 19.12 -3.56
C ALA A 44 0.05 18.74 -2.13
N VAL A 45 -0.63 17.80 -1.45
CA VAL A 45 -0.24 17.30 -0.12
C VAL A 45 0.81 16.21 -0.25
N ARG A 46 0.63 15.29 -1.21
CA ARG A 46 1.53 14.19 -1.52
C ARG A 46 2.91 14.68 -1.95
N ASP A 47 2.96 15.76 -2.73
CA ASP A 47 4.17 16.33 -3.31
C ASP A 47 4.77 17.47 -2.45
N ALA A 48 4.16 17.80 -1.30
CA ALA A 48 4.69 18.82 -0.39
C ALA A 48 6.06 18.47 0.23
N PRO A 49 6.38 17.21 0.59
CA PRO A 49 7.73 16.85 1.03
C PRO A 49 8.76 17.00 -0.09
N LYS A 50 10.01 17.31 0.27
CA LYS A 50 11.11 17.58 -0.67
C LYS A 50 11.33 16.50 -1.72
N TYR A 51 11.24 15.23 -1.32
CA TYR A 51 11.38 14.05 -2.20
C TYR A 51 10.04 13.39 -2.51
N GLY A 52 8.91 14.05 -2.14
CA GLY A 52 7.57 13.52 -2.36
C GLY A 52 7.17 12.45 -1.34
N THR A 53 6.25 11.61 -1.76
CA THR A 53 5.63 10.57 -0.92
C THR A 53 5.76 9.22 -1.58
N PHE A 54 6.13 8.18 -0.83
CA PHE A 54 6.00 6.81 -1.27
C PHE A 54 5.02 6.03 -0.40
N GLN A 55 4.45 4.98 -0.96
CA GLN A 55 3.33 4.23 -0.37
C GLN A 55 3.62 2.73 -0.34
N TYR A 56 3.16 2.08 0.74
CA TYR A 56 3.05 0.64 0.84
C TYR A 56 1.70 0.16 0.28
N HIS A 57 1.72 -0.86 -0.59
CA HIS A 57 0.54 -1.58 -1.03
C HIS A 57 0.78 -3.09 -0.95
N PRO A 58 -0.12 -3.86 -0.30
CA PRO A 58 0.08 -5.29 -0.07
C PRO A 58 -0.32 -6.15 -1.28
N SER A 59 0.24 -5.85 -2.44
CA SER A 59 0.20 -6.68 -3.65
C SER A 59 1.43 -6.47 -4.52
N LEU A 60 1.63 -7.35 -5.49
CA LEU A 60 2.64 -7.22 -6.54
C LEU A 60 2.09 -6.36 -7.69
N CYS A 61 1.98 -5.04 -7.48
CA CYS A 61 1.52 -4.13 -8.53
C CYS A 61 2.27 -4.38 -9.86
N PRO A 62 1.56 -4.33 -11.00
CA PRO A 62 0.20 -3.87 -11.23
C PRO A 62 -0.92 -4.89 -10.92
N LEU A 63 -0.60 -6.07 -10.38
CA LEU A 63 -1.59 -7.07 -9.97
C LEU A 63 -2.28 -6.69 -8.66
N HIS A 64 -3.59 -6.97 -8.58
CA HIS A 64 -4.39 -6.79 -7.38
C HIS A 64 -4.33 -5.37 -6.81
N ARG A 65 -4.44 -4.35 -7.67
CA ARG A 65 -4.63 -2.97 -7.26
C ARG A 65 -5.99 -2.82 -6.58
N GLY A 66 -6.11 -1.88 -5.63
CA GLY A 66 -7.37 -1.59 -4.97
C GLY A 66 -7.45 -2.09 -3.52
N PRO A 67 -8.62 -1.94 -2.89
CA PRO A 67 -8.75 -1.94 -1.43
C PRO A 67 -8.65 -3.31 -0.74
N SER A 68 -8.78 -4.41 -1.45
CA SER A 68 -8.78 -5.77 -0.87
C SER A 68 -7.69 -6.66 -1.47
N SER A 69 -6.55 -6.08 -1.72
CA SER A 69 -5.43 -6.68 -2.45
C SER A 69 -4.83 -7.95 -1.81
N ILE A 70 -5.08 -8.20 -0.52
CA ILE A 70 -4.67 -9.45 0.16
C ILE A 70 -5.74 -10.54 0.00
N ASN A 71 -7.02 -10.16 0.02
CA ASN A 71 -8.12 -11.12 -0.09
C ASN A 71 -8.14 -11.81 -1.46
N TRP A 72 -7.97 -11.03 -2.52
CA TRP A 72 -8.17 -11.50 -3.88
C TRP A 72 -7.21 -12.60 -4.30
N PRO A 73 -5.88 -12.50 -4.12
CA PRO A 73 -4.98 -13.61 -4.48
C PRO A 73 -5.28 -14.89 -3.69
N ILE A 74 -5.70 -14.79 -2.42
CA ILE A 74 -6.11 -15.95 -1.62
C ILE A 74 -7.38 -16.57 -2.19
N ALA A 75 -8.43 -15.75 -2.43
CA ALA A 75 -9.69 -16.24 -2.99
C ALA A 75 -9.56 -16.80 -4.41
N MET A 76 -8.60 -16.34 -5.19
CA MET A 76 -8.27 -16.85 -6.52
C MET A 76 -7.36 -18.09 -6.50
N GLY A 77 -7.00 -18.59 -5.32
CA GLY A 77 -6.13 -19.77 -5.17
C GLY A 77 -4.70 -19.55 -5.68
N LYS A 78 -4.19 -18.33 -5.56
CA LYS A 78 -2.78 -18.05 -5.89
C LYS A 78 -1.87 -18.65 -4.84
N ASP A 79 -0.71 -19.13 -5.27
CA ASP A 79 0.32 -19.70 -4.41
C ASP A 79 1.34 -18.68 -3.89
N HIS A 80 1.26 -17.45 -4.35
CA HIS A 80 2.09 -16.35 -3.90
C HIS A 80 1.38 -15.00 -4.02
N THR A 81 1.85 -14.06 -3.22
CA THR A 81 1.52 -12.64 -3.25
C THR A 81 2.76 -11.83 -2.88
N GLY A 82 2.60 -10.60 -2.52
CA GLY A 82 3.70 -9.76 -2.07
C GLY A 82 3.26 -8.35 -1.74
N LEU A 83 4.21 -7.46 -1.77
CA LEU A 83 3.99 -6.04 -1.55
C LEU A 83 4.76 -5.19 -2.56
N SER A 84 4.28 -3.99 -2.76
CA SER A 84 4.94 -2.96 -3.54
C SER A 84 5.14 -1.71 -2.69
N ILE A 85 6.32 -1.11 -2.76
CA ILE A 85 6.57 0.27 -2.38
C ILE A 85 6.64 1.06 -3.67
N PHE A 86 5.80 2.09 -3.79
CA PHE A 86 5.66 2.84 -5.02
C PHE A 86 5.42 4.34 -4.74
N TRP A 87 5.61 5.18 -5.74
CA TRP A 87 5.34 6.61 -5.71
C TRP A 87 3.93 6.85 -6.21
N PRO A 88 2.96 7.17 -5.33
CA PRO A 88 1.57 7.34 -5.75
C PRO A 88 1.43 8.54 -6.71
N ASP A 89 0.60 8.36 -7.71
CA ASP A 89 0.18 9.38 -8.68
C ASP A 89 -1.34 9.63 -8.56
N ASP A 90 -1.98 10.10 -9.62
CA ASP A 90 -3.42 10.36 -9.63
C ASP A 90 -4.25 9.10 -9.94
N GLY A 91 -3.58 8.02 -10.38
CA GLY A 91 -4.19 6.70 -10.56
C GLY A 91 -4.32 5.93 -9.25
N LEU A 92 -5.12 4.87 -9.27
CA LEU A 92 -5.31 4.02 -8.11
C LEU A 92 -4.27 2.90 -8.11
N ASP A 93 -3.24 3.04 -7.26
CA ASP A 93 -2.11 2.13 -7.13
C ASP A 93 -1.34 1.92 -8.46
N GLU A 94 -1.25 2.96 -9.29
CA GLU A 94 -0.70 2.92 -10.65
C GLU A 94 0.69 3.55 -10.78
N GLY A 95 1.10 4.31 -9.78
CA GLY A 95 2.36 5.06 -9.81
C GLY A 95 3.61 4.17 -9.85
N PRO A 96 4.78 4.75 -10.21
CA PRO A 96 6.00 3.97 -10.45
C PRO A 96 6.50 3.23 -9.20
N ILE A 97 6.93 1.99 -9.39
CA ILE A 97 7.44 1.10 -8.34
C ILE A 97 8.84 1.51 -7.90
N MET A 98 9.07 1.55 -6.60
CA MET A 98 10.39 1.69 -5.99
C MET A 98 11.02 0.31 -5.75
N LEU A 99 10.29 -0.59 -5.08
CA LEU A 99 10.71 -1.97 -4.83
C LEU A 99 9.50 -2.89 -4.61
N GLN A 100 9.72 -4.17 -4.77
CA GLN A 100 8.72 -5.22 -4.51
C GLN A 100 9.33 -6.38 -3.74
N LYS A 101 8.52 -7.03 -2.92
CA LYS A 101 8.89 -8.26 -2.20
C LYS A 101 7.78 -9.28 -2.33
N THR A 102 8.14 -10.54 -2.51
CA THR A 102 7.20 -11.66 -2.72
C THR A 102 7.17 -12.58 -1.51
N CYS A 103 6.00 -13.14 -1.22
CA CYS A 103 5.85 -14.21 -0.25
C CYS A 103 4.88 -15.29 -0.76
N ALA A 104 5.03 -16.50 -0.25
CA ALA A 104 4.13 -17.60 -0.57
C ALA A 104 2.77 -17.44 0.14
N ILE A 105 1.73 -18.07 -0.42
CA ILE A 105 0.45 -18.33 0.23
C ILE A 105 0.33 -19.86 0.35
N GLY A 106 0.20 -20.36 1.57
CA GLY A 106 -0.05 -21.79 1.80
C GLY A 106 -1.50 -22.16 1.48
N PRO A 107 -1.77 -23.45 1.24
CA PRO A 107 -3.08 -23.92 0.76
C PRO A 107 -4.23 -23.69 1.76
N ASP A 108 -3.93 -23.64 3.04
CA ASP A 108 -4.92 -23.51 4.13
C ASP A 108 -4.77 -22.18 4.89
N GLU A 109 -3.97 -21.24 4.38
CA GLU A 109 -3.72 -19.98 5.06
C GLU A 109 -4.85 -18.98 4.87
N THR A 110 -5.19 -18.31 5.95
CA THR A 110 -6.14 -17.20 5.96
C THR A 110 -5.43 -15.87 5.63
N LEU A 111 -6.24 -14.84 5.36
CA LEU A 111 -5.72 -13.47 5.24
C LEU A 111 -4.90 -13.05 6.47
N GLY A 112 -5.37 -13.43 7.67
CA GLY A 112 -4.67 -13.11 8.92
C GLY A 112 -3.27 -13.72 8.96
N ASP A 113 -3.13 -14.97 8.56
CA ASP A 113 -1.84 -15.67 8.53
C ASP A 113 -0.89 -14.98 7.55
N VAL A 114 -1.34 -14.76 6.30
CA VAL A 114 -0.52 -14.10 5.26
C VAL A 114 -0.14 -12.67 5.66
N TYR A 115 -1.08 -11.91 6.22
CA TYR A 115 -0.83 -10.52 6.60
C TYR A 115 0.10 -10.40 7.80
N PHE A 116 -0.28 -11.00 8.94
CA PHE A 116 0.45 -10.77 10.19
C PHE A 116 1.80 -11.49 10.25
N GLU A 117 1.91 -12.65 9.61
CA GLU A 117 3.15 -13.43 9.65
C GLU A 117 4.15 -13.03 8.55
N ARG A 118 3.70 -12.44 7.44
CA ARG A 118 4.56 -12.11 6.29
C ARG A 118 4.44 -10.68 5.81
N LEU A 119 3.28 -10.27 5.29
CA LEU A 119 3.16 -8.96 4.62
C LEU A 119 3.41 -7.78 5.54
N PHE A 120 2.96 -7.85 6.80
CA PHE A 120 3.15 -6.76 7.75
C PHE A 120 4.62 -6.59 8.15
N PRO A 121 5.35 -7.63 8.66
CA PRO A 121 6.77 -7.45 8.98
C PRO A 121 7.62 -7.12 7.75
N MET A 122 7.39 -7.80 6.63
CA MET A 122 8.07 -7.51 5.36
C MET A 122 7.78 -6.09 4.85
N GLY A 123 6.57 -5.57 5.11
CA GLY A 123 6.16 -4.21 4.77
C GLY A 123 6.90 -3.16 5.58
N VAL A 124 7.07 -3.39 6.88
CA VAL A 124 7.88 -2.51 7.74
C VAL A 124 9.31 -2.44 7.23
N ASP A 125 9.92 -3.59 6.95
CA ASP A 125 11.30 -3.68 6.43
C ASP A 125 11.42 -2.99 5.05
N ALA A 126 10.45 -3.21 4.17
CA ALA A 126 10.44 -2.59 2.83
C ALA A 126 10.27 -1.06 2.89
N MET A 127 9.46 -0.56 3.81
CA MET A 127 9.30 0.90 4.03
C MET A 127 10.60 1.53 4.56
N LEU A 128 11.31 0.85 5.46
CA LEU A 128 12.61 1.31 5.96
C LEU A 128 13.68 1.25 4.86
N GLU A 129 13.70 0.19 4.03
CA GLU A 129 14.58 0.08 2.87
C GLU A 129 14.33 1.23 1.87
N GLY A 130 13.06 1.53 1.58
CA GLY A 130 12.68 2.68 0.74
C GLY A 130 13.16 4.02 1.31
N LEU A 131 13.02 4.20 2.62
CA LEU A 131 13.52 5.39 3.31
C LEU A 131 15.05 5.52 3.19
N ASP A 132 15.78 4.43 3.36
CA ASP A 132 17.25 4.42 3.27
C ASP A 132 17.73 4.69 1.84
N LEU A 133 17.02 4.19 0.81
CA LEU A 133 17.26 4.56 -0.59
C LEU A 133 17.13 6.07 -0.79
N VAL A 134 16.02 6.67 -0.37
CA VAL A 134 15.80 8.13 -0.48
C VAL A 134 16.88 8.92 0.28
N LYS A 135 17.21 8.52 1.50
CA LYS A 135 18.29 9.16 2.32
C LYS A 135 19.64 9.10 1.64
N SER A 136 19.94 8.03 0.91
CA SER A 136 21.19 7.89 0.15
C SER A 136 21.16 8.59 -1.22
N GLY A 137 20.05 9.26 -1.56
CA GLY A 137 19.86 9.96 -2.83
C GLY A 137 19.51 9.05 -4.00
N VAL A 138 19.14 7.79 -3.73
CA VAL A 138 18.73 6.83 -4.76
C VAL A 138 17.21 6.87 -4.91
N ILE A 139 16.76 7.45 -6.02
CA ILE A 139 15.32 7.54 -6.35
C ILE A 139 15.02 6.56 -7.48
N ILE A 140 14.46 5.42 -7.13
CA ILE A 140 14.06 4.38 -8.08
C ILE A 140 12.60 4.60 -8.48
N LYS A 141 12.33 4.61 -9.80
CA LYS A 141 10.99 4.71 -10.39
C LYS A 141 10.91 3.79 -11.60
N HIS A 142 10.21 2.67 -11.46
CA HIS A 142 9.91 1.75 -12.55
C HIS A 142 8.42 1.85 -12.88
N ASP A 143 8.11 2.34 -14.07
CA ASP A 143 6.72 2.46 -14.52
C ASP A 143 6.03 1.10 -14.53
N GLN A 144 4.79 1.08 -14.08
CA GLN A 144 3.97 -0.12 -14.12
C GLN A 144 3.41 -0.36 -15.53
N ARG A 145 3.41 -1.61 -15.96
CA ARG A 145 2.73 -2.03 -17.19
C ARG A 145 1.29 -2.41 -16.83
N LEU A 146 0.40 -1.43 -16.84
CA LEU A 146 -0.97 -1.58 -16.37
C LEU A 146 -1.78 -2.60 -17.17
N GLU A 147 -1.40 -2.84 -18.44
CA GLU A 147 -1.96 -3.87 -19.30
C GLU A 147 -1.71 -5.30 -18.80
N ASP A 148 -0.67 -5.51 -18.01
CA ASP A 148 -0.35 -6.80 -17.38
C ASP A 148 -0.96 -6.92 -15.96
N GLY A 149 -1.71 -5.92 -15.54
CA GLY A 149 -2.23 -5.79 -14.19
C GLY A 149 -3.68 -6.18 -14.03
N SER A 150 -4.15 -6.10 -12.79
CA SER A 150 -5.56 -6.25 -12.44
C SER A 150 -5.98 -5.21 -11.41
N TYR A 151 -7.28 -4.93 -11.37
CA TYR A 151 -7.91 -4.12 -10.35
C TYR A 151 -9.12 -4.87 -9.82
N GLU A 152 -9.18 -5.03 -8.51
CA GLU A 152 -10.34 -5.62 -7.85
C GLU A 152 -10.87 -4.68 -6.76
N GLY A 153 -12.21 -4.64 -6.66
CA GLY A 153 -12.91 -3.84 -5.66
C GLY A 153 -12.86 -4.44 -4.25
N TRP A 154 -13.73 -3.93 -3.39
CA TRP A 154 -13.89 -4.46 -2.04
C TRP A 154 -14.32 -5.91 -2.04
N PHE A 155 -13.61 -6.74 -1.27
CA PHE A 155 -13.98 -8.12 -0.97
C PHE A 155 -14.93 -8.11 0.24
N GLY A 156 -16.20 -8.36 -0.01
CA GLY A 156 -17.26 -8.30 0.99
C GLY A 156 -17.94 -9.64 1.23
N LYS A 157 -19.13 -9.57 1.80
CA LYS A 157 -19.93 -10.77 2.11
C LYS A 157 -20.36 -11.54 0.87
N ASN A 158 -20.60 -10.85 -0.24
CA ASN A 158 -21.03 -11.48 -1.48
C ASN A 158 -19.90 -12.31 -2.10
N GLU A 159 -18.68 -11.77 -2.08
CA GLU A 159 -17.48 -12.42 -2.59
C GLU A 159 -17.05 -13.61 -1.71
N ALA A 160 -17.37 -13.54 -0.40
CA ALA A 160 -17.10 -14.61 0.56
C ALA A 160 -18.21 -15.66 0.63
N ALA A 161 -19.34 -15.47 -0.09
CA ALA A 161 -20.47 -16.40 -0.06
C ALA A 161 -20.12 -17.70 -0.79
N LEU A 162 -20.32 -18.84 -0.14
CA LEU A 162 -20.16 -20.16 -0.75
C LEU A 162 -21.49 -20.60 -1.39
N ASP A 163 -21.42 -21.00 -2.64
CA ASP A 163 -22.54 -21.70 -3.30
C ASP A 163 -22.44 -23.19 -3.02
N TRP A 164 -23.18 -23.65 -2.02
CA TRP A 164 -23.23 -25.07 -1.63
C TRP A 164 -23.88 -25.98 -2.68
N SER A 165 -24.47 -25.43 -3.73
CA SER A 165 -25.02 -26.19 -4.87
C SER A 165 -24.04 -26.37 -6.02
N ALA A 166 -22.94 -25.59 -6.02
CA ALA A 166 -21.89 -25.70 -7.01
C ALA A 166 -21.00 -26.94 -6.74
N PRO A 167 -20.47 -27.58 -7.79
CA PRO A 167 -19.50 -28.64 -7.61
C PRO A 167 -18.23 -28.08 -6.97
N VAL A 168 -17.65 -28.85 -6.04
CA VAL A 168 -16.32 -28.56 -5.50
C VAL A 168 -15.30 -28.96 -6.57
N THR A 169 -14.62 -27.99 -7.14
CA THR A 169 -13.56 -28.19 -8.15
C THR A 169 -12.20 -28.10 -7.50
#